data_b753e79c521e4c8b4061f1fc90829ec2
#
_entry.id   b753e79c521e4c8b4061f1fc90829ec2
#
_cell.length_a   1.000
_cell.length_b   1.000
_cell.length_c   1.000
_cell.angle_alpha   90.00
_cell.angle_beta   90.00
_cell.angle_gamma   90.00
#
_symmetry.space_group_name_H-M   'P 1'
#
loop_
_entity.id
_entity.type
_entity.pdbx_description
1 polymer ?
#
loop_
_entity_poly.entity_id
_entity_poly.type
_entity_poly.pdbx_seq_one_letter_code
_entity_poly.pdbx_strand_id
1 'polypeptide(L)'
;MARSIGIIGGGFTGALLALHLLRRCDDQDRIFLIEKARRFGAGLAYSTGNPHHLLNVRAGNMSAFSAEPDHFVDWLRRLPDQARAMIDDDPPGPASFAPRGLFGSYVQQSLAEAIWRGQRGDRLTIVNDEAVAMERQLGGIAVKLAVGRKLVVDS
;
A
#
# COMPACT_ATOMS: atom_id res chain seq x y z
N MET A 1 6.17 -17.56 17.82
CA MET A 1 4.74 -17.90 17.63
C MET A 1 4.23 -17.10 16.44
N ALA A 2 3.50 -17.73 15.54
CA ALA A 2 2.85 -17.03 14.44
C ALA A 2 1.85 -15.97 14.97
N ARG A 3 1.89 -14.76 14.46
CA ARG A 3 0.98 -13.67 14.83
C ARG A 3 0.04 -13.36 13.69
N SER A 4 -1.14 -12.88 14.02
CA SER A 4 -2.11 -12.32 13.08
C SER A 4 -2.25 -10.82 13.33
N ILE A 5 -2.05 -10.03 12.29
CA ILE A 5 -2.05 -8.57 12.34
C ILE A 5 -3.19 -8.04 11.47
N GLY A 6 -4.08 -7.25 12.04
CA GLY A 6 -5.18 -6.59 11.34
C GLY A 6 -4.83 -5.13 11.03
N ILE A 7 -4.91 -4.74 9.76
CA ILE A 7 -4.75 -3.35 9.31
C ILE A 7 -6.12 -2.88 8.82
N ILE A 8 -6.69 -1.87 9.47
CA ILE A 8 -7.96 -1.27 9.08
C ILE A 8 -7.71 -0.03 8.24
N GLY A 9 -8.21 -0.06 7.02
CA GLY A 9 -7.98 0.96 6.01
C GLY A 9 -6.81 0.60 5.08
N GLY A 10 -7.13 0.24 3.85
CA GLY A 10 -6.16 -0.09 2.78
C GLY A 10 -5.76 1.11 1.92
N GLY A 11 -5.88 2.34 2.45
CA GLY A 11 -5.36 3.52 1.82
C GLY A 11 -3.83 3.54 1.76
N PHE A 12 -3.24 4.69 1.49
CA PHE A 12 -1.79 4.85 1.39
C PHE A 12 -1.04 4.28 2.60
N THR A 13 -1.40 4.71 3.82
CA THR A 13 -0.70 4.30 5.05
C THR A 13 -0.85 2.81 5.33
N GLY A 14 -2.07 2.27 5.20
CA GLY A 14 -2.30 0.85 5.46
C GLY A 14 -1.60 -0.05 4.44
N ALA A 15 -1.57 0.34 3.18
CA ALA A 15 -0.86 -0.39 2.13
C ALA A 15 0.67 -0.38 2.36
N LEU A 16 1.25 0.78 2.74
CA LEU A 16 2.67 0.85 3.10
C LEU A 16 2.98 0.04 4.35
N LEU A 17 2.12 0.07 5.37
CA LEU A 17 2.30 -0.75 6.56
C LEU A 17 2.29 -2.24 6.20
N ALA A 18 1.32 -2.68 5.39
CA ALA A 18 1.27 -4.07 4.92
C ALA A 18 2.54 -4.46 4.13
N LEU A 19 3.01 -3.58 3.24
CA LEU A 19 4.24 -3.75 2.48
C LEU A 19 5.46 -3.95 3.38
N HIS A 20 5.61 -3.09 4.40
CA HIS A 20 6.75 -3.19 5.32
C HIS A 20 6.67 -4.39 6.25
N LEU A 21 5.47 -4.77 6.69
CA LEU A 21 5.28 -5.98 7.48
C LEU A 21 5.62 -7.24 6.67
N LEU A 22 5.20 -7.32 5.40
CA LEU A 22 5.58 -8.43 4.51
C LEU A 22 7.09 -8.60 4.36
N ARG A 23 7.84 -7.48 4.39
CA ARG A 23 9.31 -7.49 4.27
C ARG A 23 10.05 -7.81 5.59
N ARG A 24 9.43 -7.58 6.75
CA ARG A 24 10.10 -7.58 8.08
C ARG A 24 9.59 -8.61 9.07
N CYS A 25 8.32 -9.02 8.95
CA CYS A 25 7.72 -10.00 9.85
C CYS A 25 8.14 -11.43 9.49
N ASP A 26 8.02 -12.32 10.47
CA ASP A 26 8.30 -13.73 10.27
C ASP A 26 7.40 -14.35 9.20
N ASP A 27 7.90 -15.34 8.51
CA ASP A 27 7.17 -16.03 7.43
C ASP A 27 5.87 -16.68 7.88
N GLN A 28 5.72 -16.93 9.17
CA GLN A 28 4.51 -17.52 9.75
C GLN A 28 3.45 -16.49 10.11
N ASP A 29 3.82 -15.17 10.19
CA ASP A 29 2.88 -14.11 10.51
C ASP A 29 1.85 -13.95 9.38
N ARG A 30 0.61 -13.65 9.76
CA ARG A 30 -0.52 -13.40 8.85
C ARG A 30 -0.95 -11.95 8.96
N ILE A 31 -1.16 -11.31 7.83
CA ILE A 31 -1.56 -9.90 7.74
C ILE A 31 -2.93 -9.85 7.07
N PHE A 32 -3.86 -9.15 7.68
CA PHE A 32 -5.18 -8.89 7.14
C PHE A 32 -5.33 -7.40 6.86
N LEU A 33 -5.44 -7.03 5.58
CA LEU A 33 -5.67 -5.65 5.16
C LEU A 33 -7.15 -5.49 4.83
N ILE A 34 -7.88 -4.78 5.71
CA ILE A 34 -9.33 -4.58 5.61
C ILE A 34 -9.57 -3.25 4.92
N GLU A 35 -10.23 -3.26 3.75
CA GLU A 35 -10.53 -2.06 2.99
C GLU A 35 -11.92 -2.18 2.35
N LYS A 36 -12.78 -1.19 2.60
CA LYS A 36 -14.13 -1.15 2.04
C LYS A 36 -14.16 -0.76 0.56
N ALA A 37 -13.19 0.04 0.12
CA ALA A 37 -13.07 0.39 -1.28
C ALA A 37 -12.46 -0.75 -2.10
N ARG A 38 -12.87 -0.88 -3.37
CA ARG A 38 -12.29 -1.87 -4.27
C ARG A 38 -10.84 -1.60 -4.67
N ARG A 39 -10.35 -0.38 -4.40
CA ARG A 39 -8.97 0.04 -4.69
C ARG A 39 -8.23 0.26 -3.38
N PHE A 40 -7.11 -0.39 -3.20
CA PHE A 40 -6.19 -0.20 -2.09
C PHE A 40 -4.91 0.53 -2.55
N GLY A 41 -4.12 1.05 -1.62
CA GLY A 41 -2.81 1.65 -1.85
C GLY A 41 -2.81 3.14 -2.15
N ALA A 42 -3.82 3.66 -2.82
CA ALA A 42 -3.86 5.08 -3.17
C ALA A 42 -4.52 5.97 -2.09
N GLY A 43 -5.55 5.47 -1.43
CA GLY A 43 -6.38 6.30 -0.55
C GLY A 43 -6.95 7.51 -1.28
N LEU A 44 -7.51 8.46 -0.53
CA LEU A 44 -8.11 9.66 -1.12
C LEU A 44 -7.07 10.56 -1.81
N ALA A 45 -5.88 10.68 -1.23
CA ALA A 45 -4.86 11.63 -1.69
C ALA A 45 -4.22 11.27 -3.05
N TYR A 46 -4.15 9.97 -3.37
CA TYR A 46 -3.42 9.46 -4.53
C TYR A 46 -4.31 8.68 -5.51
N SER A 47 -5.64 8.75 -5.35
CA SER A 47 -6.61 8.10 -6.24
C SER A 47 -7.09 8.98 -7.39
N THR A 48 -6.62 10.23 -7.46
CA THR A 48 -7.03 11.17 -8.51
C THR A 48 -6.60 10.70 -9.89
N GLY A 49 -7.51 10.78 -10.86
CA GLY A 49 -7.23 10.56 -12.28
C GLY A 49 -6.76 11.82 -13.02
N ASN A 50 -6.71 12.98 -12.35
CA ASN A 50 -6.29 14.22 -12.98
C ASN A 50 -4.75 14.31 -12.97
N PRO A 51 -4.08 14.32 -14.15
CA PRO A 51 -2.62 14.36 -14.25
C PRO A 51 -2.01 15.68 -13.73
N HIS A 52 -2.80 16.75 -13.66
CA HIS A 52 -2.34 18.04 -13.14
C HIS A 52 -2.34 18.14 -11.61
N HIS A 53 -2.89 17.13 -10.91
CA HIS A 53 -2.77 17.05 -9.46
C HIS A 53 -1.37 16.49 -9.10
N LEU A 54 -0.39 17.37 -9.08
CA LEU A 54 1.00 17.00 -8.78
C LEU A 54 1.21 16.76 -7.28
N LEU A 55 2.24 15.96 -6.98
CA LEU A 55 2.81 15.90 -5.65
C LEU A 55 3.38 17.27 -5.27
N ASN A 56 3.27 17.64 -4.02
CA ASN A 56 3.88 18.85 -3.46
C ASN A 56 5.30 18.61 -2.93
N VAL A 57 5.82 17.41 -3.15
CA VAL A 57 7.16 16.96 -2.77
C VAL A 57 7.83 16.36 -4.01
N ARG A 58 9.13 16.61 -4.16
CA ARG A 58 9.93 16.10 -5.27
C ARG A 58 10.06 14.59 -5.21
N ALA A 59 10.14 13.95 -6.38
CA ALA A 59 10.18 12.49 -6.50
C ALA A 59 11.30 11.83 -5.70
N GLY A 60 12.47 12.45 -5.59
CA GLY A 60 13.59 11.95 -4.79
C GLY A 60 13.32 11.85 -3.28
N ASN A 61 12.25 12.50 -2.79
CA ASN A 61 11.86 12.45 -1.37
C ASN A 61 10.59 11.59 -1.15
N MET A 62 10.18 10.81 -2.15
CA MET A 62 8.90 10.07 -2.13
C MET A 62 9.07 8.55 -2.19
N SER A 63 10.28 8.04 -1.93
CA SER A 63 10.47 6.59 -1.87
C SER A 63 9.64 5.94 -0.77
N ALA A 64 9.01 4.80 -1.07
CA ALA A 64 8.38 3.94 -0.07
C ALA A 64 9.41 3.23 0.83
N PHE A 65 10.69 3.28 0.49
CA PHE A 65 11.77 2.54 1.16
C PHE A 65 12.90 3.48 1.56
N SER A 66 13.09 3.65 2.86
CA SER A 66 14.14 4.53 3.40
C SER A 66 15.56 4.11 3.03
N ALA A 67 15.79 2.79 2.82
CA ALA A 67 17.08 2.26 2.37
C ALA A 67 17.30 2.36 0.85
N GLU A 68 16.28 2.73 0.10
CA GLU A 68 16.28 2.81 -1.36
C GLU A 68 15.68 4.18 -1.78
N PRO A 69 16.38 5.31 -1.52
CA PRO A 69 15.82 6.66 -1.70
C PRO A 69 15.37 6.93 -3.15
N ASP A 70 16.06 6.36 -4.14
CA ASP A 70 15.75 6.56 -5.56
C ASP A 70 14.69 5.61 -6.10
N HIS A 71 14.14 4.70 -5.28
CA HIS A 71 13.23 3.65 -5.75
C HIS A 71 11.99 4.18 -6.49
N PHE A 72 11.42 5.31 -6.05
CA PHE A 72 10.29 5.93 -6.75
C PHE A 72 10.74 6.57 -8.07
N VAL A 73 11.89 7.25 -8.10
CA VAL A 73 12.46 7.86 -9.31
C VAL A 73 12.75 6.77 -10.36
N ASP A 74 13.34 5.67 -9.95
CA ASP A 74 13.63 4.55 -10.83
C ASP A 74 12.35 3.86 -11.34
N TRP A 75 11.30 3.83 -10.50
CA TRP A 75 9.99 3.36 -10.93
C TRP A 75 9.40 4.29 -12.01
N LEU A 76 9.48 5.62 -11.83
CA LEU A 76 9.02 6.60 -12.82
C LEU A 76 9.74 6.43 -14.17
N ARG A 77 11.05 6.18 -14.15
CA ARG A 77 11.87 5.96 -15.36
C ARG A 77 11.47 4.72 -16.14
N ARG A 78 10.93 3.71 -15.46
CA ARG A 78 10.47 2.44 -16.07
C ARG A 78 9.04 2.49 -16.59
N LEU A 79 8.34 3.59 -16.41
CA LEU A 79 6.98 3.76 -16.95
C LEU A 79 6.99 3.73 -18.48
N PRO A 80 5.90 3.24 -19.10
CA PRO A 80 5.67 3.43 -20.53
C PRO A 80 5.69 4.91 -20.92
N ASP A 81 6.14 5.22 -22.14
CA ASP A 81 6.31 6.60 -22.61
C ASP A 81 5.05 7.46 -22.43
N GLN A 82 3.88 6.90 -22.69
CA GLN A 82 2.60 7.60 -22.52
C GLN A 82 2.35 8.03 -21.06
N ALA A 83 2.72 7.22 -20.08
CA ALA A 83 2.58 7.55 -18.67
C ALA A 83 3.68 8.52 -18.22
N ARG A 84 4.90 8.35 -18.75
CA ARG A 84 6.04 9.22 -18.50
C ARG A 84 5.84 10.63 -19.04
N ALA A 85 5.14 10.77 -20.16
CA ALA A 85 4.79 12.07 -20.75
C ALA A 85 3.87 12.94 -19.87
N MET A 86 3.31 12.40 -18.79
CA MET A 86 2.58 13.18 -17.78
C MET A 86 3.52 13.86 -16.75
N ILE A 87 4.82 13.66 -16.85
CA ILE A 87 5.84 14.27 -15.98
C ILE A 87 6.57 15.31 -16.81
N ASP A 88 6.75 16.51 -16.27
CA ASP A 88 7.36 17.62 -17.03
C ASP A 88 8.84 17.38 -17.41
N ASP A 89 9.52 16.50 -16.68
CA ASP A 89 10.91 16.14 -16.95
C ASP A 89 11.03 14.80 -17.71
N ASP A 90 11.81 14.73 -18.77
CA ASP A 90 12.16 13.49 -19.47
C ASP A 90 13.66 13.41 -19.71
N PRO A 91 14.38 12.46 -19.11
CA PRO A 91 13.88 11.45 -18.15
C PRO A 91 13.58 12.03 -16.77
N PRO A 92 12.61 11.43 -16.03
CA PRO A 92 12.30 11.84 -14.66
C PRO A 92 13.53 11.73 -13.75
N GLY A 93 13.70 12.73 -12.90
CA GLY A 93 14.80 12.81 -11.94
C GLY A 93 14.35 13.05 -10.50
N PRO A 94 15.29 13.09 -9.55
CA PRO A 94 14.98 13.36 -8.15
C PRO A 94 14.27 14.71 -7.90
N ALA A 95 14.46 15.69 -8.80
CA ALA A 95 13.87 17.01 -8.70
C ALA A 95 12.46 17.10 -9.32
N SER A 96 12.05 16.10 -10.09
CA SER A 96 10.76 16.09 -10.80
C SER A 96 9.57 16.07 -9.87
N PHE A 97 8.45 16.66 -10.31
CA PHE A 97 7.16 16.56 -9.66
C PHE A 97 6.26 15.61 -10.46
N ALA A 98 5.83 14.54 -9.85
CA ALA A 98 4.99 13.53 -10.50
C ALA A 98 3.51 13.74 -10.15
N PRO A 99 2.57 13.35 -11.04
CA PRO A 99 1.15 13.26 -10.72
C PRO A 99 0.88 12.37 -9.50
N ARG A 100 -0.04 12.78 -8.63
CA ARG A 100 -0.43 12.00 -7.43
C ARG A 100 -0.92 10.60 -7.76
N GLY A 101 -1.64 10.46 -8.88
CA GLY A 101 -2.12 9.16 -9.35
C GLY A 101 -0.99 8.17 -9.66
N LEU A 102 0.14 8.66 -10.18
CA LEU A 102 1.32 7.81 -10.43
C LEU A 102 1.93 7.31 -9.11
N PHE A 103 1.96 8.15 -8.08
CA PHE A 103 2.42 7.71 -6.76
C PHE A 103 1.51 6.65 -6.14
N GLY A 104 0.19 6.79 -6.31
CA GLY A 104 -0.76 5.74 -5.93
C GLY A 104 -0.50 4.41 -6.66
N SER A 105 -0.25 4.46 -7.96
CA SER A 105 0.10 3.28 -8.77
C SER A 105 1.42 2.65 -8.33
N TYR A 106 2.41 3.47 -8.01
CA TYR A 106 3.69 3.02 -7.45
C TYR A 106 3.52 2.22 -6.15
N VAL A 107 2.72 2.72 -5.20
CA VAL A 107 2.46 2.02 -3.93
C VAL A 107 1.71 0.72 -4.16
N GLN A 108 0.70 0.73 -5.04
CA GLN A 108 -0.05 -0.48 -5.40
C GLN A 108 0.86 -1.54 -6.03
N GLN A 109 1.70 -1.15 -6.98
CA GLN A 109 2.62 -2.08 -7.63
C GLN A 109 3.67 -2.61 -6.66
N SER A 110 4.24 -1.76 -5.79
CA SER A 110 5.20 -2.17 -4.78
C SER A 110 4.62 -3.21 -3.80
N LEU A 111 3.35 -3.04 -3.40
CA LEU A 111 2.66 -4.02 -2.55
C LEU A 111 2.40 -5.33 -3.32
N ALA A 112 1.93 -5.25 -4.56
CA ALA A 112 1.71 -6.43 -5.41
C ALA A 112 3.01 -7.22 -5.63
N GLU A 113 4.13 -6.55 -5.90
CA GLU A 113 5.44 -7.19 -6.03
C GLU A 113 5.90 -7.86 -4.73
N ALA A 114 5.65 -7.25 -3.57
CA ALA A 114 6.00 -7.84 -2.28
C ALA A 114 5.19 -9.11 -1.99
N ILE A 115 3.90 -9.13 -2.36
CA ILE A 115 3.05 -10.32 -2.29
C ILE A 115 3.61 -11.43 -3.18
N TRP A 116 4.01 -11.09 -4.40
CA TRP A 116 4.49 -12.05 -5.40
C TRP A 116 5.86 -12.64 -5.06
N ARG A 117 6.82 -11.78 -4.66
CA ARG A 117 8.19 -12.19 -4.30
C ARG A 117 8.25 -13.02 -3.02
N GLY A 118 7.28 -12.89 -2.15
CA GLY A 118 7.20 -13.64 -0.90
C GLY A 118 6.97 -15.13 -1.08
N GLN A 119 6.87 -15.68 -2.32
CA GLN A 119 6.60 -17.09 -2.67
C GLN A 119 5.44 -17.74 -1.88
N ARG A 120 4.70 -16.97 -1.07
CA ARG A 120 3.67 -17.41 -0.14
C ARG A 120 2.54 -16.41 -0.14
N GLY A 121 1.71 -16.46 -1.18
CA GLY A 121 0.49 -15.64 -1.30
C GLY A 121 -0.46 -15.70 -0.10
N ASP A 122 -0.12 -16.54 0.89
CA ASP A 122 -0.94 -16.78 2.08
C ASP A 122 -0.66 -15.81 3.23
N ARG A 123 0.40 -14.96 3.15
CA ARG A 123 0.76 -14.08 4.27
C ARG A 123 -0.09 -12.82 4.36
N LEU A 124 -0.57 -12.30 3.23
CA LEU A 124 -1.46 -11.15 3.18
C LEU A 124 -2.82 -11.55 2.62
N THR A 125 -3.84 -11.34 3.42
CA THR A 125 -5.24 -11.46 3.00
C THR A 125 -5.85 -10.06 2.87
N ILE A 126 -6.30 -9.70 1.68
CA ILE A 126 -7.08 -8.48 1.47
C ILE A 126 -8.55 -8.80 1.74
N VAL A 127 -9.11 -8.15 2.75
CA VAL A 127 -10.51 -8.28 3.14
C VAL A 127 -11.26 -7.07 2.60
N ASN A 128 -12.01 -7.27 1.51
CA ASN A 128 -12.80 -6.21 0.90
C ASN A 128 -14.14 -6.05 1.65
N ASP A 129 -14.09 -5.38 2.79
CA ASP A 129 -15.23 -5.13 3.66
C ASP A 129 -14.95 -3.92 4.57
N GLU A 130 -15.98 -3.44 5.26
CA GLU A 130 -15.86 -2.36 6.23
C GLU A 130 -15.74 -2.90 7.66
N ALA A 131 -14.70 -2.49 8.38
CA ALA A 131 -14.60 -2.73 9.81
C ALA A 131 -15.52 -1.75 10.55
N VAL A 132 -16.57 -2.27 11.19
CA VAL A 132 -17.60 -1.46 11.85
C VAL A 132 -17.44 -1.38 13.36
N ALA A 133 -16.73 -2.33 13.98
CA ALA A 133 -16.43 -2.32 15.42
C ALA A 133 -15.21 -3.19 15.73
N MET A 134 -14.57 -2.91 16.86
CA MET A 134 -13.50 -3.73 17.41
C MET A 134 -13.78 -4.00 18.89
N GLU A 135 -13.52 -5.21 19.33
CA GLU A 135 -13.67 -5.64 20.73
C GLU A 135 -12.46 -6.44 21.16
N ARG A 136 -11.86 -6.07 22.30
CA ARG A 136 -10.81 -6.88 22.91
C ARG A 136 -11.44 -8.14 23.51
N GLN A 137 -10.85 -9.29 23.24
CA GLN A 137 -11.29 -10.59 23.73
C GLN A 137 -10.12 -11.35 24.38
N LEU A 138 -10.43 -12.44 25.07
CA LEU A 138 -9.42 -13.39 25.51
C LEU A 138 -8.76 -14.00 24.26
N GLY A 139 -7.46 -13.72 24.05
CA GLY A 139 -6.70 -14.24 22.90
C GLY A 139 -6.65 -13.32 21.67
N GLY A 140 -7.05 -12.02 21.77
CA GLY A 140 -6.84 -11.09 20.67
C GLY A 140 -7.88 -9.98 20.56
N ILE A 141 -8.03 -9.46 19.35
CA ILE A 141 -8.97 -8.40 19.00
C ILE A 141 -9.94 -8.94 17.95
N ALA A 142 -11.23 -8.92 18.23
CA ALA A 142 -12.27 -9.24 17.27
C ALA A 142 -12.66 -7.99 16.49
N VAL A 143 -12.46 -8.01 15.18
CA VAL A 143 -12.91 -6.98 14.25
C VAL A 143 -14.24 -7.43 13.64
N LYS A 144 -15.30 -6.67 13.86
CA LYS A 144 -16.61 -6.89 13.24
C LYS A 144 -16.63 -6.24 11.86
N LEU A 145 -17.06 -7.00 10.86
CA LEU A 145 -17.19 -6.57 9.49
C LEU A 145 -18.65 -6.27 9.15
N ALA A 146 -18.89 -5.34 8.22
CA ALA A 146 -20.25 -4.91 7.85
C ALA A 146 -21.13 -6.05 7.35
N VAL A 147 -20.54 -7.05 6.67
CA VAL A 147 -21.26 -8.26 6.22
C VAL A 147 -21.62 -9.25 7.37
N GLY A 148 -21.38 -8.87 8.63
CA GLY A 148 -21.70 -9.71 9.79
C GLY A 148 -20.65 -10.74 10.18
N ARG A 149 -19.54 -10.84 9.44
CA ARG A 149 -18.41 -11.71 9.79
C ARG A 149 -17.54 -11.08 10.88
N LYS A 150 -16.83 -11.91 11.63
CA LYS A 150 -15.80 -11.49 12.58
C LYS A 150 -14.46 -12.03 12.14
N LEU A 151 -13.43 -11.17 12.23
CA LEU A 151 -12.03 -11.52 12.10
C LEU A 151 -11.37 -11.37 13.48
N VAL A 152 -10.68 -12.39 13.94
CA VAL A 152 -9.91 -12.29 15.19
C VAL A 152 -8.44 -12.22 14.85
N VAL A 153 -7.75 -11.22 15.41
CA VAL A 153 -6.32 -10.97 15.21
C VAL A 153 -5.63 -10.74 16.55
N ASP A 154 -4.32 -10.92 16.60
CA ASP A 154 -3.53 -10.70 17.82
C ASP A 154 -3.28 -9.21 18.07
N SER A 155 -3.17 -8.42 16.98
CA SER A 155 -2.91 -6.98 16.99
C SER A 155 -3.42 -6.27 15.74
#